data_ae0ec086e95deb256e29e8efcffd88d2
#
_entry.id   ae0ec086e95deb256e29e8efcffd88d2
#
_cell.length_a   1.000
_cell.length_b   1.000
_cell.length_c   1.000
_cell.angle_alpha   90.00
_cell.angle_beta   90.00
_cell.angle_gamma   90.00
#
_symmetry.space_group_name_H-M   'P 1'
#
loop_
_entity.id
_entity.type
_entity.pdbx_description
1 polymer ?
#
loop_
_entity_poly.entity_id
_entity_poly.type
_entity_poly.pdbx_seq_one_letter_code
_entity_poly.pdbx_strand_id
1 'polypeptide(L)'
;MSEGMETDSQALNHLLTEASVDWKGLTGEIARQAVALLGGDDSALILDESAFAKKGQASAGVARQWKGRLGKVDNAQVGVFSALCRGRRVTLLDSRLYLPKSRVEDEARCQRARVPEEARQMRSKCTQALERVDAALTHGVRFGYVVVDGGYGKDPGFLRGLASRS
;
A
#
# COMPACT_ATOMS: atom_id res chain seq x y z
N MET A 1 -20.87 -18.35 -17.61
CA MET A 1 -21.35 -18.91 -16.34
C MET A 1 -20.25 -18.64 -15.34
N SER A 2 -20.39 -17.64 -14.47
CA SER A 2 -19.47 -17.40 -13.38
C SER A 2 -19.97 -18.22 -12.20
N GLU A 3 -19.27 -19.29 -11.86
CA GLU A 3 -19.44 -19.96 -10.57
C GLU A 3 -19.00 -18.94 -9.50
N GLY A 4 -19.98 -18.27 -8.89
CA GLY A 4 -19.75 -17.51 -7.68
C GLY A 4 -19.40 -18.51 -6.58
N MET A 5 -18.13 -18.53 -6.16
CA MET A 5 -17.77 -19.20 -4.91
C MET A 5 -18.56 -18.51 -3.79
N GLU A 6 -19.54 -19.19 -3.22
CA GLU A 6 -20.16 -18.80 -1.97
C GLU A 6 -19.10 -18.88 -0.87
N THR A 7 -18.45 -17.76 -0.62
CA THR A 7 -17.49 -17.66 0.47
C THR A 7 -18.25 -17.41 1.76
N ASP A 8 -18.10 -18.31 2.73
CA ASP A 8 -18.66 -18.14 4.05
C ASP A 8 -18.13 -16.84 4.69
N SER A 9 -19.02 -15.90 4.96
CA SER A 9 -18.69 -14.60 5.54
C SER A 9 -18.05 -14.72 6.93
N GLN A 10 -18.37 -15.78 7.70
CA GLN A 10 -17.75 -16.04 9.01
C GLN A 10 -16.32 -16.54 8.84
N ALA A 11 -16.05 -17.44 7.88
CA ALA A 11 -14.71 -17.91 7.58
C ALA A 11 -13.81 -16.77 7.11
N LEU A 12 -14.34 -15.88 6.25
CA LEU A 12 -13.61 -14.68 5.80
C LEU A 12 -13.33 -13.72 6.96
N ASN A 13 -14.30 -13.48 7.83
CA ASN A 13 -14.10 -12.66 9.02
C ASN A 13 -13.03 -13.25 9.94
N HIS A 14 -13.08 -14.55 10.22
CA HIS A 14 -12.08 -15.24 11.02
C HIS A 14 -10.67 -15.10 10.40
N LEU A 15 -10.55 -15.31 9.09
CA LEU A 15 -9.28 -15.12 8.38
C LEU A 15 -8.71 -13.71 8.56
N LEU A 16 -9.56 -12.69 8.51
CA LEU A 16 -9.13 -11.29 8.58
C LEU A 16 -8.86 -10.79 10.02
N THR A 17 -9.44 -11.42 11.04
CA THR A 17 -9.39 -10.93 12.43
C THR A 17 -8.57 -11.80 13.35
N GLU A 18 -8.59 -13.13 13.19
CA GLU A 18 -8.06 -14.08 14.15
C GLU A 18 -6.95 -14.97 13.58
N ALA A 19 -6.93 -15.23 12.26
CA ALA A 19 -5.96 -16.13 11.68
C ALA A 19 -4.56 -15.52 11.65
N SER A 20 -3.57 -16.33 12.02
CA SER A 20 -2.16 -15.97 11.83
C SER A 20 -1.80 -16.13 10.35
N VAL A 21 -1.71 -15.01 9.63
CA VAL A 21 -1.37 -15.00 8.20
C VAL A 21 0.09 -14.61 8.04
N ASP A 22 0.86 -15.42 7.32
CA ASP A 22 2.19 -15.03 6.85
C ASP A 22 2.07 -14.01 5.71
N TRP A 23 1.91 -12.73 6.10
CA TRP A 23 1.78 -11.63 5.16
C TRP A 23 3.00 -11.48 4.25
N LYS A 24 4.20 -11.81 4.74
CA LYS A 24 5.43 -11.73 3.96
C LYS A 24 5.47 -12.80 2.88
N GLY A 25 5.15 -14.04 3.24
CA GLY A 25 5.04 -15.14 2.27
C GLY A 25 3.95 -14.87 1.24
N LEU A 26 2.77 -14.39 1.67
CA LEU A 26 1.67 -14.04 0.77
C LEU A 26 2.06 -12.93 -0.22
N THR A 27 2.71 -11.86 0.25
CA THR A 27 3.18 -10.78 -0.63
C THR A 27 4.20 -11.28 -1.66
N GLY A 28 5.12 -12.17 -1.23
CA GLY A 28 6.07 -12.82 -2.15
C GLY A 28 5.39 -13.66 -3.21
N GLU A 29 4.37 -14.43 -2.84
CA GLU A 29 3.61 -15.26 -3.79
C GLU A 29 2.79 -14.40 -4.77
N ILE A 30 2.15 -13.33 -4.30
CA ILE A 30 1.47 -12.35 -5.16
C ILE A 30 2.45 -11.76 -6.18
N ALA A 31 3.63 -11.32 -5.74
CA ALA A 31 4.66 -10.78 -6.62
C ALA A 31 5.11 -11.82 -7.66
N ARG A 32 5.35 -13.06 -7.26
CA ARG A 32 5.74 -14.16 -8.17
C ARG A 32 4.69 -14.40 -9.26
N GLN A 33 3.41 -14.46 -8.90
CA GLN A 33 2.31 -14.63 -9.86
C GLN A 33 2.16 -13.40 -10.76
N ALA A 34 2.28 -12.19 -10.21
CA ALA A 34 2.22 -10.96 -10.97
C ALA A 34 3.33 -10.89 -12.03
N VAL A 35 4.56 -11.29 -11.68
CA VAL A 35 5.68 -11.36 -12.63
C VAL A 35 5.39 -12.34 -13.77
N ALA A 36 4.87 -13.52 -13.46
CA ALA A 36 4.54 -14.52 -14.47
C ALA A 36 3.48 -14.04 -15.46
N LEU A 37 2.53 -13.22 -15.01
CA LEU A 37 1.41 -12.75 -15.82
C LEU A 37 1.66 -11.40 -16.51
N LEU A 38 2.38 -10.50 -15.85
CA LEU A 38 2.47 -9.09 -16.23
C LEU A 38 3.92 -8.56 -16.27
N GLY A 39 4.93 -9.30 -15.79
CA GLY A 39 6.31 -8.81 -15.71
C GLY A 39 6.94 -8.62 -17.10
N GLY A 40 7.70 -7.53 -17.28
CA GLY A 40 8.45 -7.24 -18.51
C GLY A 40 8.77 -5.77 -18.66
N ASP A 41 9.60 -5.45 -19.68
CA ASP A 41 10.07 -4.09 -19.91
C ASP A 41 8.97 -3.14 -20.43
N ASP A 42 7.87 -3.69 -20.91
CA ASP A 42 6.65 -2.97 -21.30
C ASP A 42 5.62 -2.85 -20.16
N SER A 43 5.98 -3.26 -18.95
CA SER A 43 5.14 -3.16 -17.76
C SER A 43 5.44 -1.90 -16.97
N ALA A 44 4.43 -1.40 -16.25
CA ALA A 44 4.56 -0.24 -15.37
C ALA A 44 4.27 -0.63 -13.91
N LEU A 45 5.15 -0.22 -13.01
CA LEU A 45 4.89 -0.20 -11.58
C LEU A 45 4.15 1.10 -11.24
N ILE A 46 2.90 0.98 -10.81
CA ILE A 46 2.06 2.10 -10.43
C ILE A 46 2.17 2.27 -8.91
N LEU A 47 2.46 3.50 -8.47
CA LEU A 47 2.47 3.88 -7.06
C LEU A 47 1.43 4.98 -6.84
N ASP A 48 0.52 4.75 -5.92
CA ASP A 48 -0.55 5.71 -5.62
C ASP A 48 -1.01 5.56 -4.17
N GLU A 49 -1.73 6.56 -3.69
CA GLU A 49 -2.34 6.55 -2.37
C GLU A 49 -3.86 6.52 -2.46
N SER A 50 -4.47 5.82 -1.53
CA SER A 50 -5.92 5.82 -1.41
C SER A 50 -6.37 6.11 0.00
N ALA A 51 -7.39 6.97 0.13
CA ALA A 51 -7.95 7.39 1.41
C ALA A 51 -9.29 6.72 1.68
N PHE A 52 -9.37 5.98 2.77
CA PHE A 52 -10.56 5.29 3.23
C PHE A 52 -11.26 6.10 4.34
N ALA A 53 -12.48 6.55 4.08
CA ALA A 53 -13.28 7.28 5.07
C ALA A 53 -13.51 6.44 6.33
N LYS A 54 -13.32 7.03 7.49
CA LYS A 54 -13.59 6.40 8.80
C LYS A 54 -14.52 7.27 9.63
N LYS A 55 -15.54 6.67 10.22
CA LYS A 55 -16.43 7.35 11.15
C LYS A 55 -15.80 7.50 12.54
N GLY A 56 -15.09 6.47 13.00
CA GLY A 56 -14.41 6.44 14.29
C GLY A 56 -12.97 6.98 14.22
N GLN A 57 -12.33 7.09 15.38
CA GLN A 57 -10.94 7.53 15.53
C GLN A 57 -10.00 6.44 16.06
N ALA A 58 -10.49 5.26 16.41
CA ALA A 58 -9.72 4.23 17.09
C ALA A 58 -8.74 3.47 16.18
N SER A 59 -9.07 3.30 14.90
CA SER A 59 -8.23 2.53 13.97
C SER A 59 -6.86 3.18 13.75
N ALA A 60 -5.85 2.33 13.52
CA ALA A 60 -4.48 2.77 13.22
C ALA A 60 -4.44 3.79 12.08
N GLY A 61 -3.63 4.83 12.20
CA GLY A 61 -3.43 5.84 11.15
C GLY A 61 -4.61 6.77 10.86
N VAL A 62 -5.76 6.60 11.53
CA VAL A 62 -6.92 7.49 11.32
C VAL A 62 -6.61 8.90 11.81
N ALA A 63 -6.71 9.86 10.91
CA ALA A 63 -6.57 11.29 11.18
C ALA A 63 -7.37 12.12 10.16
N ARG A 64 -7.44 13.43 10.38
CA ARG A 64 -7.92 14.35 9.35
C ARG A 64 -6.89 14.42 8.23
N GLN A 65 -7.22 13.88 7.07
CA GLN A 65 -6.34 13.78 5.92
C GLN A 65 -7.07 14.22 4.65
N TRP A 66 -6.31 14.70 3.68
CA TRP A 66 -6.86 15.04 2.37
C TRP A 66 -7.36 13.79 1.66
N LYS A 67 -8.57 13.83 1.16
CA LYS A 67 -9.18 12.79 0.33
C LYS A 67 -9.30 13.30 -1.10
N GLY A 68 -8.35 12.94 -1.96
CA GLY A 68 -8.31 13.40 -3.35
C GLY A 68 -9.62 13.16 -4.09
N ARG A 69 -10.22 11.97 -3.95
CA ARG A 69 -11.51 11.62 -4.56
C ARG A 69 -12.68 12.53 -4.15
N LEU A 70 -12.64 13.13 -2.96
CA LEU A 70 -13.71 13.99 -2.45
C LEU A 70 -13.32 15.47 -2.43
N GLY A 71 -12.08 15.81 -2.77
CA GLY A 71 -11.57 17.19 -2.76
C GLY A 71 -11.65 17.88 -1.40
N LYS A 72 -11.60 17.14 -0.29
CA LYS A 72 -11.71 17.71 1.07
C LYS A 72 -10.87 16.97 2.10
N VAL A 73 -10.56 17.68 3.19
CA VAL A 73 -9.96 17.07 4.39
C VAL A 73 -11.07 16.45 5.25
N ASP A 74 -10.91 15.18 5.58
CA ASP A 74 -11.88 14.44 6.39
C ASP A 74 -11.16 13.34 7.19
N ASN A 75 -11.91 12.69 8.09
CA ASN A 75 -11.40 11.60 8.89
C ASN A 75 -11.17 10.36 8.01
N ALA A 76 -9.92 9.95 7.86
CA ALA A 76 -9.55 8.87 6.95
C ALA A 76 -8.32 8.09 7.41
N GLN A 77 -8.23 6.83 6.96
CA GLN A 77 -6.98 6.09 6.83
C GLN A 77 -6.45 6.27 5.40
N VAL A 78 -5.15 6.40 5.24
CA VAL A 78 -4.50 6.45 3.93
C VAL A 78 -3.56 5.27 3.79
N GLY A 79 -3.65 4.56 2.68
CA GLY A 79 -2.69 3.53 2.29
C GLY A 79 -1.90 3.99 1.08
N VAL A 80 -0.61 3.67 1.04
CA VAL A 80 0.25 3.77 -0.14
C VAL A 80 0.33 2.40 -0.78
N PHE A 81 -0.01 2.31 -2.05
CA PHE A 81 -0.16 1.06 -2.80
C PHE A 81 0.85 0.97 -3.92
N SER A 82 1.24 -0.26 -4.25
CA SER A 82 1.93 -0.57 -5.50
C SER A 82 1.13 -1.58 -6.31
N ALA A 83 1.08 -1.40 -7.62
CA ALA A 83 0.42 -2.30 -8.56
C ALA A 83 1.28 -2.49 -9.80
N LEU A 84 1.25 -3.67 -10.41
CA LEU A 84 1.89 -3.95 -11.70
C LEU A 84 0.82 -3.91 -12.80
N CYS A 85 1.13 -3.17 -13.85
CA CYS A 85 0.24 -2.99 -15.00
C CYS A 85 0.94 -3.36 -16.30
N ARG A 86 0.25 -4.10 -17.17
CA ARG A 86 0.68 -4.37 -18.54
C ARG A 86 -0.52 -4.35 -19.47
N GLY A 87 -0.54 -3.40 -20.40
CA GLY A 87 -1.67 -3.17 -21.30
C GLY A 87 -2.94 -2.83 -20.50
N ARG A 88 -3.97 -3.67 -20.56
CA ARG A 88 -5.25 -3.48 -19.85
C ARG A 88 -5.37 -4.28 -18.55
N ARG A 89 -4.33 -5.00 -18.16
CA ARG A 89 -4.32 -5.82 -16.96
C ARG A 89 -3.55 -5.12 -15.86
N VAL A 90 -4.09 -5.18 -14.65
CA VAL A 90 -3.46 -4.61 -13.45
C VAL A 90 -3.66 -5.55 -12.27
N THR A 91 -2.66 -5.67 -11.41
CA THR A 91 -2.76 -6.40 -10.14
C THR A 91 -2.07 -5.61 -9.03
N LEU A 92 -2.65 -5.62 -7.83
CA LEU A 92 -1.99 -5.10 -6.65
C LEU A 92 -0.81 -6.00 -6.27
N LEU A 93 0.29 -5.38 -5.86
CA LEU A 93 1.48 -6.08 -5.36
C LEU A 93 1.57 -5.98 -3.84
N ASP A 94 1.51 -4.77 -3.32
CA ASP A 94 1.72 -4.51 -1.89
C ASP A 94 1.06 -3.19 -1.47
N SER A 95 0.89 -3.01 -0.16
CA SER A 95 0.36 -1.78 0.41
C SER A 95 0.95 -1.51 1.79
N ARG A 96 1.01 -0.23 2.17
CA ARG A 96 1.37 0.19 3.53
C ARG A 96 0.42 1.26 4.04
N LEU A 97 0.04 1.09 5.29
CA LEU A 97 -0.74 2.09 5.99
C LEU A 97 0.16 3.30 6.32
N TYR A 98 -0.28 4.46 5.90
CA TYR A 98 0.37 5.72 6.27
C TYR A 98 0.00 6.10 7.71
N LEU A 99 1.00 6.29 8.55
CA LEU A 99 0.85 6.78 9.92
C LEU A 99 1.27 8.26 9.97
N PRO A 100 0.31 9.20 10.11
CA PRO A 100 0.64 10.61 10.28
C PRO A 100 1.48 10.85 11.55
N LYS A 101 2.35 11.86 11.54
CA LYS A 101 3.23 12.21 12.67
C LYS A 101 2.48 12.26 14.00
N SER A 102 1.34 12.94 14.04
CA SER A 102 0.49 13.04 15.24
C SER A 102 -0.06 11.70 15.75
N ARG A 103 0.01 10.63 14.97
CA ARG A 103 -0.40 9.29 15.36
C ARG A 103 0.78 8.45 15.82
N VAL A 104 1.94 8.64 15.22
CA VAL A 104 3.19 7.99 15.66
C VAL A 104 3.61 8.51 17.03
N GLU A 105 3.45 9.81 17.29
CA GLU A 105 3.81 10.47 18.57
C GLU A 105 2.82 10.15 19.72
N ASP A 106 1.62 9.64 19.42
CA ASP A 106 0.64 9.20 20.42
C ASP A 106 0.81 7.71 20.71
N GLU A 107 1.76 7.39 21.59
CA GLU A 107 2.11 6.01 21.94
C GLU A 107 0.91 5.23 22.49
N ALA A 108 0.15 5.82 23.42
CA ALA A 108 -1.02 5.18 24.01
C ALA A 108 -2.06 4.80 22.95
N ARG A 109 -2.18 5.62 21.93
CA ARG A 109 -3.08 5.34 20.80
C ARG A 109 -2.52 4.27 19.87
N CYS A 110 -1.22 4.27 19.60
CA CYS A 110 -0.58 3.19 18.84
C CYS A 110 -0.79 1.84 19.54
N GLN A 111 -0.62 1.77 20.86
CA GLN A 111 -0.87 0.56 21.64
C GLN A 111 -2.34 0.12 21.54
N ARG A 112 -3.30 1.01 21.78
CA ARG A 112 -4.74 0.69 21.66
C ARG A 112 -5.13 0.23 20.25
N ALA A 113 -4.51 0.80 19.23
CA ALA A 113 -4.73 0.42 17.83
C ALA A 113 -3.90 -0.82 17.40
N ARG A 114 -3.15 -1.43 18.33
CA ARG A 114 -2.27 -2.59 18.10
C ARG A 114 -1.27 -2.37 16.96
N VAL A 115 -0.75 -1.14 16.84
CA VAL A 115 0.33 -0.84 15.89
C VAL A 115 1.61 -1.49 16.41
N PRO A 116 2.27 -2.39 15.66
CA PRO A 116 3.53 -3.00 16.07
C PRO A 116 4.60 -1.92 16.33
N GLU A 117 5.47 -2.15 17.31
CA GLU A 117 6.45 -1.15 17.74
C GLU A 117 7.39 -0.74 16.60
N GLU A 118 7.86 -1.70 15.84
CA GLU A 118 8.70 -1.51 14.65
C GLU A 118 8.02 -0.70 13.53
N ALA A 119 6.69 -0.65 13.52
CA ALA A 119 5.89 0.13 12.56
C ALA A 119 5.61 1.56 13.03
N ARG A 120 5.90 1.90 14.31
CA ARG A 120 5.67 3.24 14.89
C ARG A 120 6.74 4.24 14.48
N GLN A 121 6.98 4.35 13.18
CA GLN A 121 7.96 5.25 12.61
C GLN A 121 7.28 6.23 11.65
N MET A 122 7.65 7.50 11.77
CA MET A 122 7.19 8.52 10.82
C MET A 122 7.90 8.31 9.49
N ARG A 123 7.12 7.97 8.46
CA ARG A 123 7.61 7.81 7.08
C ARG A 123 6.73 8.65 6.16
N SER A 124 7.34 9.49 5.34
CA SER A 124 6.59 10.24 4.34
C SER A 124 5.96 9.26 3.32
N LYS A 125 4.92 9.70 2.62
CA LYS A 125 4.32 8.91 1.54
C LYS A 125 5.33 8.62 0.43
N CYS A 126 6.19 9.61 0.10
CA CYS A 126 7.30 9.43 -0.85
C CYS A 126 8.27 8.34 -0.40
N THR A 127 8.65 8.33 0.89
CA THR A 127 9.50 7.28 1.46
C THR A 127 8.83 5.92 1.35
N GLN A 128 7.55 5.82 1.73
CA GLN A 128 6.80 4.57 1.61
C GLN A 128 6.67 4.09 0.16
N ALA A 129 6.48 5.01 -0.79
CA ALA A 129 6.42 4.68 -2.21
C ALA A 129 7.77 4.11 -2.71
N LEU A 130 8.92 4.71 -2.34
CA LEU A 130 10.24 4.16 -2.65
C LEU A 130 10.46 2.79 -2.03
N GLU A 131 10.03 2.56 -0.80
CA GLU A 131 10.08 1.23 -0.16
C GLU A 131 9.22 0.19 -0.91
N ARG A 132 8.12 0.61 -1.59
CA ARG A 132 7.35 -0.30 -2.45
C ARG A 132 8.09 -0.64 -3.73
N VAL A 133 8.88 0.30 -4.28
CA VAL A 133 9.80 0.00 -5.39
C VAL A 133 10.85 -1.03 -4.94
N ASP A 134 11.50 -0.79 -3.80
CA ASP A 134 12.50 -1.71 -3.25
C ASP A 134 11.93 -3.10 -3.01
N ALA A 135 10.73 -3.19 -2.44
CA ALA A 135 10.04 -4.47 -2.23
C ALA A 135 9.74 -5.18 -3.55
N ALA A 136 9.24 -4.46 -4.56
CA ALA A 136 8.98 -5.02 -5.88
C ALA A 136 10.27 -5.59 -6.52
N LEU A 137 11.36 -4.83 -6.49
CA LEU A 137 12.66 -5.26 -7.01
C LEU A 137 13.20 -6.48 -6.25
N THR A 138 13.10 -6.48 -4.90
CA THR A 138 13.51 -7.60 -4.05
C THR A 138 12.75 -8.90 -4.37
N HIS A 139 11.48 -8.79 -4.74
CA HIS A 139 10.66 -9.91 -5.17
C HIS A 139 10.83 -10.25 -6.66
N GLY A 140 11.78 -9.65 -7.35
CA GLY A 140 12.07 -9.91 -8.76
C GLY A 140 11.01 -9.40 -9.73
N VAL A 141 10.20 -8.41 -9.34
CA VAL A 141 9.20 -7.78 -10.22
C VAL A 141 9.93 -7.00 -11.31
N ARG A 142 9.66 -7.33 -12.58
CA ARG A 142 10.24 -6.66 -13.75
C ARG A 142 9.25 -5.66 -14.33
N PHE A 143 9.70 -4.42 -14.50
CA PHE A 143 8.95 -3.33 -15.11
C PHE A 143 9.91 -2.36 -15.79
N GLY A 144 9.45 -1.71 -16.86
CA GLY A 144 10.25 -0.69 -17.59
C GLY A 144 9.90 0.74 -17.16
N TYR A 145 8.79 0.92 -16.44
CA TYR A 145 8.29 2.24 -16.08
C TYR A 145 7.79 2.28 -14.65
N VAL A 146 7.95 3.45 -13.98
CA VAL A 146 7.26 3.78 -12.74
C VAL A 146 6.26 4.90 -13.01
N VAL A 147 5.01 4.69 -12.67
CA VAL A 147 3.92 5.64 -12.86
C VAL A 147 3.45 6.16 -11.51
N VAL A 148 3.43 7.47 -11.35
CA VAL A 148 3.00 8.16 -10.13
C VAL A 148 2.14 9.37 -10.48
N ASP A 149 1.37 9.88 -9.51
CA ASP A 149 0.66 11.13 -9.68
C ASP A 149 1.59 12.36 -9.54
N GLY A 150 1.03 13.57 -9.80
CA GLY A 150 1.79 14.82 -9.70
C GLY A 150 2.23 15.17 -8.27
N GLY A 151 1.68 14.55 -7.24
CA GLY A 151 2.09 14.74 -5.85
C GLY A 151 3.51 14.20 -5.61
N TYR A 152 3.75 12.98 -6.07
CA TYR A 152 5.07 12.34 -6.04
C TYR A 152 6.03 12.93 -7.08
N GLY A 153 5.54 13.19 -8.30
CA GLY A 153 6.34 13.69 -9.42
C GLY A 153 6.91 15.10 -9.22
N LYS A 154 6.40 15.88 -8.25
CA LYS A 154 6.91 17.19 -7.88
C LYS A 154 7.98 17.15 -6.78
N ASP A 155 8.21 16.01 -6.15
CA ASP A 155 9.22 15.85 -5.09
C ASP A 155 10.59 15.48 -5.69
N PRO A 156 11.58 16.39 -5.67
CA PRO A 156 12.89 16.09 -6.24
C PRO A 156 13.65 14.99 -5.48
N GLY A 157 13.34 14.80 -4.18
CA GLY A 157 13.92 13.72 -3.38
C GLY A 157 13.40 12.37 -3.81
N PHE A 158 12.10 12.28 -4.08
CA PHE A 158 11.48 11.08 -4.62
C PHE A 158 12.03 10.72 -6.01
N LEU A 159 12.14 11.69 -6.92
CA LEU A 159 12.67 11.47 -8.27
C LEU A 159 14.12 11.00 -8.24
N ARG A 160 14.99 11.60 -7.42
CA ARG A 160 16.37 11.13 -7.21
C ARG A 160 16.40 9.72 -6.62
N GLY A 161 15.50 9.45 -5.67
CA GLY A 161 15.33 8.12 -5.09
C GLY A 161 14.95 7.06 -6.11
N LEU A 162 14.09 7.37 -7.08
CA LEU A 162 13.76 6.48 -8.19
C LEU A 162 14.98 6.27 -9.11
N ALA A 163 15.65 7.35 -9.51
CA ALA A 163 16.81 7.27 -10.40
C ALA A 163 17.97 6.44 -9.84
N SER A 164 18.10 6.34 -8.51
CA SER A 164 19.13 5.50 -7.88
C SER A 164 18.77 3.98 -7.84
N ARG A 165 17.60 3.61 -8.29
CA ARG A 165 17.07 2.23 -8.31
C ARG A 165 16.94 1.66 -9.73
N SER A 166 17.31 2.45 -10.72
CA SER A 166 17.28 2.10 -12.16
C SER A 166 18.50 1.29 -12.56
#